data_6b150860e99db1f8a3b225477abdab4e
#
_entry.id   6b150860e99db1f8a3b225477abdab4e
#
_cell.length_a   1.000
_cell.length_b   1.000
_cell.length_c   1.000
_cell.angle_alpha   90.00
_cell.angle_beta   90.00
_cell.angle_gamma   90.00
#
_symmetry.space_group_name_H-M   'P 1'
#
loop_
_entity.id
_entity.type
_entity.pdbx_description
1 polymer ?
#
loop_
_entity_poly.entity_id
_entity_poly.type
_entity_poly.pdbx_seq_one_letter_code
_entity_poly.pdbx_strand_id
1 'polypeptide(L)'
;MPDPERGPSLAAWLMELREWDAGREAPSVAATVAYGEHPDQVADLWLPPGVDDPPLVVSLHGGYFMAPYRRDLHVPIVRELVLRGFAVWNVEYRRTGTGGSQRSAT
;
A
#
# COMPACT_ATOMS: atom_id res chain seq x y z
N MET A 1 -15.38 -16.76 4.95
CA MET A 1 -14.36 -16.73 6.00
C MET A 1 -13.28 -17.76 5.72
N PRO A 2 -12.02 -17.37 5.79
CA PRO A 2 -10.95 -18.35 5.57
C PRO A 2 -11.00 -19.48 6.61
N ASP A 3 -10.56 -20.66 6.20
CA ASP A 3 -10.45 -21.81 7.08
C ASP A 3 -9.34 -21.57 8.11
N PRO A 4 -9.66 -21.54 9.41
CA PRO A 4 -8.65 -21.25 10.43
C PRO A 4 -7.57 -22.32 10.56
N GLU A 5 -7.82 -23.54 10.11
CA GLU A 5 -6.82 -24.61 10.12
C GLU A 5 -5.79 -24.47 9.03
N ARG A 6 -6.18 -23.85 7.92
CA ARG A 6 -5.28 -23.63 6.77
C ARG A 6 -4.74 -22.22 6.73
N GLY A 7 -5.37 -21.33 7.49
CA GLY A 7 -5.15 -19.91 7.35
C GLY A 7 -5.71 -19.36 6.04
N PRO A 8 -5.85 -18.04 5.92
CA PRO A 8 -6.32 -17.42 4.69
C PRO A 8 -5.23 -17.45 3.62
N SER A 9 -5.62 -17.65 2.36
CA SER A 9 -4.73 -17.27 1.28
C SER A 9 -4.62 -15.75 1.25
N LEU A 10 -3.48 -15.23 0.81
CA LEU A 10 -3.30 -13.78 0.70
C LEU A 10 -4.34 -13.16 -0.24
N ALA A 11 -4.60 -13.81 -1.37
CA ALA A 11 -5.58 -13.31 -2.34
C ALA A 11 -6.99 -13.23 -1.75
N ALA A 12 -7.42 -14.26 -1.02
CA ALA A 12 -8.73 -14.26 -0.38
C ALA A 12 -8.84 -13.16 0.68
N TRP A 13 -7.80 -13.00 1.47
CA TRP A 13 -7.76 -12.00 2.52
C TRP A 13 -7.80 -10.57 1.97
N LEU A 14 -7.07 -10.31 0.90
CA LEU A 14 -7.10 -9.01 0.22
C LEU A 14 -8.46 -8.73 -0.40
N MET A 15 -9.15 -9.75 -0.92
CA MET A 15 -10.51 -9.59 -1.45
C MET A 15 -11.50 -9.25 -0.33
N GLU A 16 -11.42 -9.91 0.80
CA GLU A 16 -12.26 -9.59 1.96
C GLU A 16 -12.03 -8.15 2.43
N LEU A 17 -10.78 -7.71 2.49
CA LEU A 17 -10.45 -6.34 2.86
C LEU A 17 -11.02 -5.32 1.87
N ARG A 18 -10.96 -5.62 0.58
CA ARG A 18 -11.54 -4.74 -0.46
C ARG A 18 -13.05 -4.63 -0.33
N GLU A 19 -13.75 -5.73 -0.11
CA GLU A 19 -15.19 -5.72 0.07
C GLU A 19 -15.59 -4.95 1.33
N TRP A 20 -14.87 -5.16 2.40
CA TRP A 20 -15.09 -4.46 3.66
C TRP A 20 -14.82 -2.95 3.53
N ASP A 21 -13.76 -2.59 2.83
CA ASP A 21 -13.35 -1.21 2.62
C ASP A 21 -14.30 -0.45 1.69
N ALA A 22 -14.86 -1.13 0.70
CA ALA A 22 -15.69 -0.49 -0.34
C ALA A 22 -16.96 0.18 0.22
N GLY A 23 -17.49 -0.31 1.34
CA GLY A 23 -18.68 0.25 1.98
C GLY A 23 -18.40 1.37 2.99
N ARG A 24 -17.14 1.74 3.16
CA ARG A 24 -16.71 2.71 4.17
C ARG A 24 -16.32 4.03 3.53
N GLU A 25 -16.65 5.13 4.21
CA GLU A 25 -16.08 6.41 3.84
C GLU A 25 -14.58 6.38 4.15
N ALA A 26 -13.78 6.23 3.10
CA ALA A 26 -12.37 5.97 3.24
C ALA A 26 -11.56 7.24 3.07
N PRO A 27 -10.44 7.37 3.80
CA PRO A 27 -9.49 8.43 3.54
C PRO A 27 -8.88 8.29 2.15
N SER A 28 -8.36 9.38 1.65
CA SER A 28 -7.68 9.45 0.36
C SER A 28 -6.23 9.85 0.52
N VAL A 29 -5.47 9.74 -0.55
CA VAL A 29 -4.06 10.18 -0.58
C VAL A 29 -3.98 11.67 -0.30
N ALA A 30 -3.14 12.04 0.66
CA ALA A 30 -2.89 13.45 0.99
C ALA A 30 -1.87 14.08 0.06
N ALA A 31 -0.84 13.34 -0.34
CA ALA A 31 0.20 13.81 -1.24
C ALA A 31 0.91 12.63 -1.89
N THR A 32 1.42 12.85 -3.09
CA THR A 32 2.34 11.91 -3.74
C THR A 32 3.68 12.60 -3.91
N VAL A 33 4.74 11.98 -3.43
CA VAL A 33 6.08 12.56 -3.39
C VAL A 33 7.04 11.66 -4.14
N ALA A 34 7.81 12.26 -5.06
CA ALA A 34 8.92 11.59 -5.73
C ALA A 34 10.14 11.56 -4.81
N TYR A 35 10.80 10.41 -4.73
CA TYR A 35 12.05 10.27 -4.00
C TYR A 35 13.24 9.94 -4.90
N GLY A 36 13.03 9.90 -6.21
CA GLY A 36 14.04 9.65 -7.23
C GLY A 36 13.52 10.09 -8.60
N GLU A 37 14.33 9.88 -9.63
CA GLU A 37 14.02 10.33 -11.00
C GLU A 37 13.12 9.36 -11.77
N HIS A 38 13.17 8.07 -11.42
CA HIS A 38 12.34 7.08 -12.10
C HIS A 38 10.86 7.28 -11.74
N PRO A 39 9.93 7.11 -12.71
CA PRO A 39 8.50 7.29 -12.44
C PRO A 39 7.94 6.42 -11.31
N ASP A 40 8.55 5.27 -11.06
CA ASP A 40 8.15 4.38 -9.97
C ASP A 40 8.80 4.74 -8.62
N GLN A 41 9.66 5.74 -8.57
CA GLN A 41 10.25 6.21 -7.32
C GLN A 41 9.37 7.29 -6.69
N VAL A 42 8.19 6.88 -6.30
CA VAL A 42 7.17 7.75 -5.67
C VAL A 42 6.59 7.06 -4.44
N ALA A 43 6.05 7.86 -3.55
CA ALA A 43 5.32 7.36 -2.39
C ALA A 43 4.08 8.20 -2.16
N ASP A 44 3.00 7.53 -1.82
CA ASP A 44 1.75 8.19 -1.43
C ASP A 44 1.72 8.36 0.07
N LEU A 45 1.49 9.60 0.52
CA LEU A 45 1.29 9.89 1.92
C LEU A 45 -0.20 9.85 2.24
N TRP A 46 -0.55 9.06 3.24
CA TRP A 46 -1.89 8.98 3.78
C TRP A 46 -1.89 9.49 5.21
N LEU A 47 -2.81 10.41 5.52
CA LEU A 47 -2.88 11.01 6.85
C LEU A 47 -4.22 10.73 7.51
N PRO A 48 -4.24 10.39 8.81
CA PRO A 48 -5.48 10.21 9.53
C PRO A 48 -6.10 11.56 9.84
N PRO A 49 -7.39 11.77 9.49
CA PRO A 49 -8.07 13.03 9.80
C PRO A 49 -8.14 13.29 11.31
N GLY A 50 -7.86 14.51 11.72
CA GLY A 50 -8.03 14.94 13.12
C GLY A 50 -7.05 14.36 14.11
N VAL A 51 -5.98 13.72 13.65
CA VAL A 51 -4.94 13.18 14.54
C VAL A 51 -3.68 14.03 14.41
N ASP A 52 -3.26 14.62 15.51
CA ASP A 52 -2.02 15.37 15.58
C ASP A 52 -0.86 14.42 15.81
N ASP A 53 0.23 14.62 15.06
CA ASP A 53 1.47 13.87 15.22
C ASP A 53 1.25 12.35 15.22
N PRO A 54 0.62 11.80 14.16
CA PRO A 54 0.32 10.37 14.11
C PRO A 54 1.59 9.55 13.97
N PRO A 55 1.62 8.32 14.52
CA PRO A 55 2.72 7.41 14.24
C PRO A 55 2.74 7.05 12.76
N LEU A 56 3.93 6.90 12.20
CA LEU A 56 4.14 6.65 10.77
C LEU A 56 4.44 5.18 10.52
N VAL A 57 3.73 4.62 9.54
CA VAL A 57 3.98 3.28 8.99
C VAL A 57 4.47 3.43 7.56
N VAL A 58 5.53 2.73 7.21
CA VAL A 58 6.00 2.63 5.83
C VAL A 58 5.51 1.30 5.26
N SER A 59 4.74 1.36 4.18
CA SER A 59 4.20 0.19 3.51
C SER A 59 4.94 -0.07 2.21
N LEU A 60 5.50 -1.27 2.08
CA LEU A 60 6.13 -1.75 0.85
C LEU A 60 5.30 -2.90 0.30
N HIS A 61 4.74 -2.72 -0.90
CA HIS A 61 3.93 -3.77 -1.50
C HIS A 61 4.78 -4.99 -1.89
N GLY A 62 4.17 -6.18 -1.82
CA GLY A 62 4.79 -7.40 -2.27
C GLY A 62 4.68 -7.60 -3.78
N GLY A 63 5.05 -8.80 -4.26
CA GLY A 63 4.94 -9.18 -5.67
C GLY A 63 6.27 -9.53 -6.30
N TYR A 64 7.30 -9.81 -5.52
CA TYR A 64 8.64 -10.20 -5.96
C TYR A 64 9.27 -9.19 -6.92
N PHE A 65 8.98 -7.90 -6.75
CA PHE A 65 9.46 -6.82 -7.61
C PHE A 65 9.04 -6.96 -9.08
N MET A 66 7.94 -7.66 -9.36
CA MET A 66 7.41 -7.84 -10.71
C MET A 66 6.49 -6.69 -11.09
N ALA A 67 6.56 -6.25 -12.35
CA ALA A 67 5.87 -5.08 -12.86
C ALA A 67 4.34 -5.03 -12.59
N PRO A 68 3.57 -6.14 -12.66
CA PRO A 68 2.13 -6.08 -12.43
C PRO A 68 1.72 -5.69 -11.03
N TYR A 69 2.62 -5.80 -10.05
CA TYR A 69 2.31 -5.55 -8.65
C TYR A 69 2.79 -4.16 -8.25
N ARG A 70 1.85 -3.29 -7.91
CA ARG A 70 2.09 -1.88 -7.58
C ARG A 70 1.63 -1.58 -6.16
N ARG A 71 1.88 -0.33 -5.72
CA ARG A 71 1.51 0.12 -4.38
C ARG A 71 0.01 0.06 -4.10
N ASP A 72 -0.83 0.09 -5.14
CA ASP A 72 -2.28 -0.03 -4.99
C ASP A 72 -2.71 -1.41 -4.45
N LEU A 73 -1.86 -2.41 -4.55
CA LEU A 73 -2.12 -3.74 -3.98
C LEU A 73 -2.42 -3.66 -2.47
N HIS A 74 -1.77 -2.76 -1.76
CA HIS A 74 -1.91 -2.62 -0.31
C HIS A 74 -2.91 -1.54 0.12
N VAL A 75 -3.60 -0.90 -0.79
CA VAL A 75 -4.52 0.20 -0.45
C VAL A 75 -5.56 -0.19 0.61
N PRO A 76 -6.20 -1.37 0.58
CA PRO A 76 -7.15 -1.73 1.63
C PRO A 76 -6.50 -1.79 3.03
N ILE A 77 -5.26 -2.27 3.11
CA ILE A 77 -4.51 -2.34 4.37
C ILE A 77 -4.12 -0.93 4.83
N VAL A 78 -3.66 -0.10 3.90
CA VAL A 78 -3.29 1.29 4.17
C VAL A 78 -4.48 2.07 4.73
N ARG A 79 -5.64 1.95 4.10
CA ARG A 79 -6.87 2.61 4.58
C ARG A 79 -7.25 2.17 5.99
N GLU A 80 -7.11 0.89 6.29
CA GLU A 80 -7.40 0.39 7.62
C GLU A 80 -6.46 1.00 8.67
N LEU A 81 -5.19 1.09 8.37
CA LEU A 81 -4.21 1.72 9.26
C LEU A 81 -4.52 3.19 9.49
N VAL A 82 -4.88 3.91 8.43
CA VAL A 82 -5.23 5.33 8.53
C VAL A 82 -6.49 5.53 9.38
N LEU A 83 -7.49 4.67 9.20
CA LEU A 83 -8.71 4.71 10.01
C LEU A 83 -8.43 4.43 11.49
N ARG A 84 -7.33 3.74 11.79
CA ARG A 84 -6.88 3.47 13.16
C ARG A 84 -5.94 4.54 13.71
N GLY A 85 -5.69 5.60 12.97
CA GLY A 85 -4.92 6.74 13.45
C GLY A 85 -3.46 6.78 13.05
N PHE A 86 -3.03 5.91 12.12
CA PHE A 86 -1.66 5.92 11.62
C PHE A 86 -1.54 6.77 10.36
N ALA A 87 -0.44 7.49 10.22
CA ALA A 87 0.00 8.00 8.93
C ALA A 87 0.72 6.87 8.18
N VAL A 88 0.57 6.82 6.88
CA VAL A 88 1.18 5.75 6.07
C VAL A 88 1.90 6.36 4.87
N TRP A 89 3.17 5.99 4.67
CA TRP A 89 3.86 6.11 3.40
C TRP A 89 3.67 4.81 2.63
N ASN A 90 2.87 4.86 1.57
CA ASN A 90 2.67 3.72 0.67
C ASN A 90 3.63 3.87 -0.51
N VAL A 91 4.70 3.11 -0.49
CA VAL A 91 5.86 3.32 -1.36
C VAL A 91 5.76 2.48 -2.63
N GLU A 92 5.95 3.13 -3.78
CA GLU A 92 6.23 2.45 -5.04
C GLU A 92 7.75 2.31 -5.20
N TYR A 93 8.19 1.31 -5.94
CA TYR A 93 9.59 1.10 -6.21
C TYR A 93 9.78 0.55 -7.62
N ARG A 94 11.00 0.64 -8.14
CA ARG A 94 11.33 0.10 -9.45
C ARG A 94 11.23 -1.42 -9.42
N ARG A 95 10.60 -1.96 -10.46
CA ARG A 95 10.28 -3.39 -10.55
C ARG A 95 10.81 -3.94 -11.87
N THR A 96 10.99 -5.25 -11.92
CA THR A 96 11.37 -5.96 -13.14
C THR A 96 10.36 -5.66 -14.24
N GLY A 97 10.84 -5.22 -15.40
CA GLY A 97 10.01 -4.93 -16.56
C GLY A 97 9.44 -3.52 -16.63
N THR A 98 9.81 -2.62 -15.72
CA THR A 98 9.34 -1.22 -15.74
C THR A 98 10.33 -0.24 -16.38
N GLY A 99 11.25 -0.73 -17.20
CA GLY A 99 12.21 0.11 -17.93
C GLY A 99 13.38 0.62 -17.11
N GLY A 100 13.43 0.34 -15.84
CA GLY A 100 14.55 0.68 -14.98
C GLY A 100 15.57 -0.44 -14.86
N SER A 101 16.58 -0.21 -14.05
CA SER A 101 17.55 -1.23 -13.71
C SER A 101 16.90 -2.35 -12.89
N GLN A 102 17.14 -3.58 -13.28
CA GLN A 102 16.66 -4.73 -12.52
C GLN A 102 17.44 -4.97 -11.22
N ARG A 103 18.51 -4.24 -11.00
CA ARG A 103 19.37 -4.40 -9.83
C ARG A 103 18.87 -3.65 -8.60
N SER A 104 17.95 -2.72 -8.80
CA SER A 104 17.48 -1.86 -7.73
C SER A 104 15.97 -1.90 -7.67
N ALA A 105 15.43 -2.23 -6.50
CA ALA A 105 14.01 -2.20 -6.22
C ALA A 105 13.56 -0.85 -5.62
N THR A 106 14.48 0.01 -5.29
CA THR A 106 14.18 1.30 -4.66
C THR A 106 14.80 2.48 -5.36
#